data_aa83e751c3abe6d2970dffb8c5cc62b7
#
_entry.id   aa83e751c3abe6d2970dffb8c5cc62b7
#
_cell.length_a   1.000
_cell.length_b   1.000
_cell.length_c   1.000
_cell.angle_alpha   90.00
_cell.angle_beta   90.00
_cell.angle_gamma   90.00
#
_symmetry.space_group_name_H-M   'P 1'
#
loop_
_entity.id
_entity.type
_entity.pdbx_description
1 polymer ?
#
loop_
_entity_poly.entity_id
_entity_poly.type
_entity_poly.pdbx_seq_one_letter_code
_entity_poly.pdbx_strand_id
1 'polypeptide(L)'
;MNGTILKIRGMSAEYDRKTVISGINLDVCANDFLGITGPNGGGKTTLLKVILGLLRPAEGSVEYYRDGLPCKNLRIGYMPQQAQIDRRFPITVHEVVMSGMNAERRLLQGFTEEQKQRALKVEERLGLDTIAGKPIGQLSGGQRQRTLLGRAIVSDPELLVLDEPDAYIDNFFENRLYSVLEDMNRKCAIIMVSHNIDAIMQKTKSTVYVDHVLEHRLPDGTCR
;
A
#
# COMPACT_ATOMS: atom_id res chain seq x y z
N MET A 1 9.99 9.45 -19.36
CA MET A 1 9.42 8.14 -19.73
C MET A 1 9.11 7.39 -18.44
N ASN A 2 7.86 7.00 -18.22
CA ASN A 2 7.49 6.24 -17.02
C ASN A 2 8.03 4.81 -17.17
N GLY A 3 9.20 4.53 -16.61
CA GLY A 3 9.79 3.18 -16.66
C GLY A 3 9.00 2.21 -15.77
N THR A 4 9.00 0.92 -16.15
CA THR A 4 8.45 -0.14 -15.29
C THR A 4 9.24 -0.22 -13.99
N ILE A 5 8.57 -0.32 -12.85
CA ILE A 5 9.17 -0.48 -11.52
C ILE A 5 8.95 -1.88 -10.93
N LEU A 6 7.92 -2.59 -11.39
CA LEU A 6 7.59 -3.95 -10.95
C LEU A 6 7.17 -4.78 -12.16
N LYS A 7 7.74 -5.99 -12.29
CA LYS A 7 7.32 -7.01 -13.27
C LYS A 7 7.03 -8.32 -12.56
N ILE A 8 5.88 -8.89 -12.87
CA ILE A 8 5.48 -10.22 -12.42
C ILE A 8 5.25 -11.08 -13.65
N ARG A 9 5.82 -12.29 -13.69
CA ARG A 9 5.75 -13.21 -14.82
C ARG A 9 5.42 -14.62 -14.36
N GLY A 10 4.28 -15.15 -14.85
CA GLY A 10 3.83 -16.51 -14.60
C GLY A 10 3.75 -16.88 -13.11
N MET A 11 3.50 -15.89 -12.24
CA MET A 11 3.63 -16.06 -10.80
C MET A 11 2.46 -16.86 -10.22
N SER A 12 2.79 -17.90 -9.43
CA SER A 12 1.85 -18.66 -8.62
C SER A 12 2.24 -18.58 -7.15
N ALA A 13 1.28 -18.57 -6.26
CA ALA A 13 1.52 -18.55 -4.81
C ALA A 13 0.62 -19.54 -4.06
N GLU A 14 1.19 -20.16 -3.03
CA GLU A 14 0.60 -21.25 -2.27
C GLU A 14 0.67 -21.00 -0.75
N TYR A 15 -0.30 -21.57 -0.04
CA TYR A 15 -0.25 -21.77 1.40
C TYR A 15 -0.48 -23.25 1.70
N ASP A 16 0.37 -23.88 2.49
CA ASP A 16 0.28 -25.30 2.86
C ASP A 16 0.09 -26.22 1.63
N ARG A 17 0.84 -25.95 0.57
CA ARG A 17 0.78 -26.66 -0.74
C ARG A 17 -0.57 -26.53 -1.47
N LYS A 18 -1.39 -25.58 -1.07
CA LYS A 18 -2.64 -25.28 -1.78
C LYS A 18 -2.46 -23.97 -2.55
N THR A 19 -2.57 -24.05 -3.86
CA THR A 19 -2.46 -22.87 -4.75
C THR A 19 -3.63 -21.92 -4.48
N VAL A 20 -3.28 -20.65 -4.24
CA VAL A 20 -4.25 -19.56 -4.01
C VAL A 20 -4.40 -18.70 -5.24
N ILE A 21 -3.29 -18.39 -5.91
CA ILE A 21 -3.25 -17.64 -7.17
C ILE A 21 -2.27 -18.30 -8.12
N SER A 22 -2.56 -18.27 -9.42
CA SER A 22 -1.72 -18.92 -10.44
C SER A 22 -1.61 -18.10 -11.72
N GLY A 23 -0.47 -18.21 -12.40
CA GLY A 23 -0.25 -17.66 -13.73
C GLY A 23 -0.30 -16.13 -13.82
N ILE A 24 -0.10 -15.43 -12.72
CA ILE A 24 -0.21 -13.96 -12.66
C ILE A 24 0.88 -13.30 -13.50
N ASN A 25 0.45 -12.42 -14.41
CA ASN A 25 1.31 -11.52 -15.16
C ASN A 25 0.88 -10.08 -14.92
N LEU A 26 1.78 -9.23 -14.47
CA LEU A 26 1.47 -7.84 -14.14
C LEU A 26 2.72 -6.96 -14.32
N ASP A 27 2.54 -5.83 -14.99
CA ASP A 27 3.53 -4.75 -15.05
C ASP A 27 2.97 -3.51 -14.35
N VAL A 28 3.81 -2.87 -13.54
CA VAL A 28 3.50 -1.59 -12.89
C VAL A 28 4.59 -0.60 -13.25
N CYS A 29 4.19 0.55 -13.79
CA CYS A 29 5.10 1.64 -14.13
C CYS A 29 5.19 2.67 -13.00
N ALA A 30 6.25 3.47 -13.01
CA ALA A 30 6.34 4.64 -12.15
C ALA A 30 5.12 5.56 -12.37
N ASN A 31 4.54 6.05 -11.28
CA ASN A 31 3.32 6.86 -11.27
C ASN A 31 2.04 6.16 -11.80
N ASP A 32 2.01 4.83 -11.90
CA ASP A 32 0.76 4.12 -12.08
C ASP A 32 -0.11 4.22 -10.83
N PHE A 33 -1.42 4.26 -11.03
CA PHE A 33 -2.39 4.06 -9.97
C PHE A 33 -3.27 2.87 -10.37
N LEU A 34 -2.90 1.70 -9.85
CA LEU A 34 -3.51 0.42 -10.15
C LEU A 34 -4.54 0.06 -9.06
N GLY A 35 -5.78 -0.12 -9.47
CA GLY A 35 -6.84 -0.70 -8.64
C GLY A 35 -6.86 -2.21 -8.76
N ILE A 36 -7.00 -2.91 -7.62
CA ILE A 36 -7.22 -4.35 -7.56
C ILE A 36 -8.59 -4.61 -6.95
N THR A 37 -9.42 -5.33 -7.69
CA THR A 37 -10.75 -5.76 -7.26
C THR A 37 -10.87 -7.29 -7.30
N GLY A 38 -11.95 -7.84 -6.78
CA GLY A 38 -12.21 -9.28 -6.79
C GLY A 38 -12.91 -9.76 -5.52
N PRO A 39 -13.37 -11.04 -5.49
CA PRO A 39 -14.11 -11.58 -4.36
C PRO A 39 -13.22 -11.75 -3.13
N ASN A 40 -13.89 -11.92 -1.96
CA ASN A 40 -13.19 -12.37 -0.76
C ASN A 40 -12.65 -13.78 -0.98
N GLY A 41 -11.38 -14.00 -0.59
CA GLY A 41 -10.70 -15.27 -0.85
C GLY A 41 -10.10 -15.40 -2.25
N GLY A 42 -10.35 -14.47 -3.20
CA GLY A 42 -9.81 -14.50 -4.58
C GLY A 42 -8.30 -14.31 -4.69
N GLY A 43 -7.58 -14.10 -3.57
CA GLY A 43 -6.11 -14.04 -3.58
C GLY A 43 -5.51 -12.63 -3.61
N LYS A 44 -6.31 -11.55 -3.51
CA LYS A 44 -5.83 -10.15 -3.52
C LYS A 44 -4.71 -9.90 -2.50
N THR A 45 -4.96 -10.21 -1.23
CA THR A 45 -3.95 -10.05 -0.16
C THR A 45 -2.73 -10.95 -0.37
N THR A 46 -2.92 -12.13 -0.99
CA THR A 46 -1.80 -13.01 -1.36
C THR A 46 -0.92 -12.37 -2.43
N LEU A 47 -1.54 -11.77 -3.47
CA LEU A 47 -0.82 -11.02 -4.49
C LEU A 47 -0.04 -9.84 -3.85
N LEU A 48 -0.68 -9.07 -2.96
CA LEU A 48 0.02 -7.99 -2.25
C LEU A 48 1.21 -8.51 -1.42
N LYS A 49 1.06 -9.64 -0.70
CA LYS A 49 2.17 -10.23 0.08
C LYS A 49 3.34 -10.66 -0.81
N VAL A 50 3.07 -11.16 -2.00
CA VAL A 50 4.13 -11.49 -2.97
C VAL A 50 4.80 -10.22 -3.49
N ILE A 51 4.04 -9.19 -3.86
CA ILE A 51 4.57 -7.86 -4.26
C ILE A 51 5.42 -7.22 -3.16
N LEU A 52 5.09 -7.44 -1.90
CA LEU A 52 5.82 -6.92 -0.73
C LEU A 52 7.05 -7.77 -0.37
N GLY A 53 7.27 -8.91 -1.04
CA GLY A 53 8.32 -9.87 -0.68
C GLY A 53 8.08 -10.60 0.65
N LEU A 54 6.86 -10.53 1.21
CA LEU A 54 6.45 -11.23 2.44
C LEU A 54 6.07 -12.69 2.21
N LEU A 55 5.78 -13.04 0.96
CA LEU A 55 5.51 -14.40 0.51
C LEU A 55 6.34 -14.67 -0.75
N ARG A 56 7.09 -15.78 -0.76
CA ARG A 56 7.83 -16.19 -1.95
C ARG A 56 6.87 -16.82 -2.95
N PRO A 57 6.97 -16.49 -4.25
CA PRO A 57 6.22 -17.22 -5.27
C PRO A 57 6.62 -18.70 -5.28
N ALA A 58 5.64 -19.59 -5.52
CA ALA A 58 5.87 -21.00 -5.75
C ALA A 58 6.41 -21.24 -7.17
N GLU A 59 5.95 -20.43 -8.13
CA GLU A 59 6.38 -20.44 -9.53
C GLU A 59 6.48 -19.01 -10.07
N GLY A 60 7.20 -18.84 -11.18
CA GLY A 60 7.37 -17.55 -11.86
C GLY A 60 8.35 -16.62 -11.15
N SER A 61 8.27 -15.33 -11.48
CA SER A 61 9.18 -14.32 -10.93
C SER A 61 8.48 -13.02 -10.57
N VAL A 62 9.09 -12.30 -9.61
CA VAL A 62 8.79 -10.91 -9.28
C VAL A 62 10.09 -10.13 -9.31
N GLU A 63 10.13 -9.10 -10.13
CA GLU A 63 11.32 -8.30 -10.37
C GLU A 63 11.02 -6.83 -10.14
N TYR A 64 11.95 -6.14 -9.47
CA TYR A 64 11.86 -4.71 -9.20
C TYR A 64 12.87 -3.95 -10.03
N TYR A 65 12.51 -2.74 -10.44
CA TYR A 65 13.34 -1.88 -11.26
C TYR A 65 13.35 -0.46 -10.69
N ARG A 66 14.52 0.19 -10.79
CA ARG A 66 14.73 1.60 -10.47
C ARG A 66 15.52 2.24 -11.60
N ASP A 67 14.99 3.33 -12.16
CA ASP A 67 15.60 4.04 -13.31
C ASP A 67 15.90 3.10 -14.50
N GLY A 68 15.02 2.12 -14.74
CA GLY A 68 15.16 1.14 -15.82
C GLY A 68 16.13 0.00 -15.54
N LEU A 69 16.81 -0.03 -14.41
CA LEU A 69 17.75 -1.08 -14.02
C LEU A 69 17.14 -2.00 -12.96
N PRO A 70 17.40 -3.33 -13.04
CA PRO A 70 16.98 -4.26 -12.01
C PRO A 70 17.54 -3.86 -10.63
N CYS A 71 16.71 -3.92 -9.60
CA CYS A 71 17.12 -3.68 -8.22
C CYS A 71 16.59 -4.78 -7.30
N LYS A 72 17.23 -4.94 -6.14
CA LYS A 72 16.86 -6.00 -5.20
C LYS A 72 15.51 -5.75 -4.55
N ASN A 73 15.20 -4.50 -4.25
CA ASN A 73 13.96 -4.05 -3.58
C ASN A 73 13.70 -2.57 -3.83
N LEU A 74 12.43 -2.20 -3.79
CA LEU A 74 11.96 -0.81 -3.79
C LEU A 74 11.74 -0.33 -2.34
N ARG A 75 11.66 0.99 -2.15
CA ARG A 75 11.06 1.55 -0.93
C ARG A 75 9.54 1.42 -1.05
N ILE A 76 8.97 0.48 -0.33
CA ILE A 76 7.54 0.21 -0.37
C ILE A 76 6.89 0.70 0.91
N GLY A 77 5.91 1.60 0.76
CA GLY A 77 4.97 1.94 1.82
C GLY A 77 3.82 0.93 1.82
N TYR A 78 3.50 0.36 2.97
CA TYR A 78 2.43 -0.62 3.07
C TYR A 78 1.43 -0.27 4.17
N MET A 79 0.16 -0.23 3.77
CA MET A 79 -0.98 -0.12 4.67
C MET A 79 -1.80 -1.41 4.61
N PRO A 80 -1.77 -2.27 5.64
CA PRO A 80 -2.55 -3.51 5.68
C PRO A 80 -4.03 -3.23 6.00
N GLN A 81 -4.92 -4.10 5.52
CA GLN A 81 -6.35 -4.07 5.81
C GLN A 81 -6.64 -4.08 7.33
N GLN A 82 -5.98 -4.96 8.04
CA GLN A 82 -6.06 -5.04 9.50
C GLN A 82 -4.65 -5.10 10.09
N ALA A 83 -4.24 -4.06 10.78
CA ALA A 83 -3.08 -4.17 11.63
C ALA A 83 -3.52 -4.82 12.96
N GLN A 84 -3.00 -6.01 13.23
CA GLN A 84 -3.08 -6.62 14.56
C GLN A 84 -2.19 -5.82 15.52
N ILE A 85 -2.72 -4.69 16.00
CA ILE A 85 -2.04 -3.88 16.98
C ILE A 85 -2.58 -4.28 18.34
N ASP A 86 -1.69 -4.76 19.21
CA ASP A 86 -2.07 -4.97 20.61
C ASP A 86 -2.47 -3.60 21.21
N ARG A 87 -3.76 -3.47 21.53
CA ARG A 87 -4.32 -2.23 22.09
C ARG A 87 -3.74 -1.87 23.45
N ARG A 88 -3.06 -2.81 24.11
CA ARG A 88 -2.38 -2.59 25.40
C ARG A 88 -0.99 -1.99 25.23
N PHE A 89 -0.43 -2.06 24.02
CA PHE A 89 0.89 -1.51 23.74
C PHE A 89 0.82 0.02 23.70
N PRO A 90 1.59 0.74 24.54
CA PRO A 90 1.43 2.18 24.75
C PRO A 90 2.09 3.03 23.64
N ILE A 91 2.17 2.52 22.42
CA ILE A 91 2.73 3.26 21.27
C ILE A 91 1.80 4.39 20.84
N THR A 92 2.34 5.57 20.67
CA THR A 92 1.61 6.77 20.24
C THR A 92 1.41 6.82 18.72
N VAL A 93 0.47 7.67 18.27
CA VAL A 93 0.26 7.98 16.85
C VAL A 93 1.58 8.43 16.20
N HIS A 94 2.28 9.38 16.82
CA HIS A 94 3.57 9.88 16.33
C HIS A 94 4.60 8.76 16.15
N GLU A 95 4.76 7.91 17.16
CA GLU A 95 5.72 6.79 17.07
C GLU A 95 5.35 5.77 15.99
N VAL A 96 4.05 5.52 15.77
CA VAL A 96 3.60 4.66 14.66
C VAL A 96 3.92 5.29 13.32
N VAL A 97 3.65 6.57 13.10
CA VAL A 97 4.01 7.28 11.86
C VAL A 97 5.52 7.23 11.66
N MET A 98 6.30 7.61 12.67
CA MET A 98 7.77 7.57 12.63
C MET A 98 8.32 6.18 12.29
N SER A 99 7.67 5.10 12.72
CA SER A 99 8.11 3.73 12.45
C SER A 99 8.16 3.38 10.97
N GLY A 100 7.43 4.11 10.11
CA GLY A 100 7.49 3.97 8.65
C GLY A 100 8.87 4.28 8.06
N MET A 101 9.72 5.01 8.79
CA MET A 101 11.08 5.36 8.39
C MET A 101 12.17 4.48 9.06
N ASN A 102 11.79 3.38 9.73
CA ASN A 102 12.76 2.54 10.44
C ASN A 102 13.86 1.98 9.53
N ALA A 103 13.56 1.71 8.25
CA ALA A 103 14.56 1.25 7.27
C ALA A 103 15.60 2.32 6.91
N GLU A 104 15.32 3.60 7.13
CA GLU A 104 16.23 4.72 6.89
C GLU A 104 17.15 5.00 8.09
N ARG A 105 16.86 4.39 9.25
CA ARG A 105 17.66 4.62 10.46
C ARG A 105 19.01 3.94 10.38
N ARG A 106 20.03 4.67 10.76
CA ARG A 106 21.34 4.05 11.01
C ARG A 106 21.33 3.29 12.33
N LEU A 107 22.05 2.19 12.40
CA LEU A 107 22.16 1.38 13.61
C LEU A 107 22.61 2.26 14.80
N LEU A 108 21.90 2.17 15.91
CA LEU A 108 22.15 2.92 17.17
C LEU A 108 21.94 4.44 17.10
N GLN A 109 21.37 4.97 16.02
CA GLN A 109 21.02 6.39 15.93
C GLN A 109 19.51 6.61 16.04
N GLY A 110 19.10 7.72 16.66
CA GLY A 110 17.72 8.19 16.64
C GLY A 110 17.29 8.69 15.26
N PHE A 111 16.05 9.12 15.14
CA PHE A 111 15.58 9.81 13.96
C PHE A 111 16.20 11.21 13.86
N THR A 112 16.54 11.61 12.63
CA THR A 112 17.06 12.96 12.36
C THR A 112 15.97 14.04 12.50
N GLU A 113 16.35 15.30 12.62
CA GLU A 113 15.36 16.40 12.65
C GLU A 113 14.56 16.47 11.35
N GLU A 114 15.17 16.18 10.22
CA GLU A 114 14.47 16.11 8.93
C GLU A 114 13.38 15.02 8.93
N GLN A 115 13.69 13.83 9.46
CA GLN A 115 12.71 12.73 9.58
C GLN A 115 11.55 13.11 10.53
N LYS A 116 11.85 13.76 11.66
CA LYS A 116 10.82 14.25 12.57
C LYS A 116 9.92 15.30 11.90
N GLN A 117 10.50 16.25 11.17
CA GLN A 117 9.72 17.26 10.44
C GLN A 117 8.87 16.64 9.34
N ARG A 118 9.35 15.57 8.68
CA ARG A 118 8.57 14.83 7.70
C ARG A 118 7.36 14.15 8.36
N ALA A 119 7.54 13.55 9.52
CA ALA A 119 6.44 12.96 10.27
C ALA A 119 5.38 13.99 10.68
N LEU A 120 5.79 15.14 11.21
CA LEU A 120 4.87 16.23 11.59
C LEU A 120 4.03 16.72 10.40
N LYS A 121 4.65 16.90 9.22
CA LYS A 121 3.94 17.29 8.00
C LYS A 121 2.92 16.23 7.55
N VAL A 122 3.25 14.94 7.68
CA VAL A 122 2.33 13.84 7.37
C VAL A 122 1.18 13.81 8.37
N GLU A 123 1.44 14.01 9.65
CA GLU A 123 0.43 14.06 10.70
C GLU A 123 -0.56 15.21 10.47
N GLU A 124 -0.06 16.42 10.21
CA GLU A 124 -0.87 17.58 9.86
C GLU A 124 -1.74 17.32 8.61
N ARG A 125 -1.12 16.77 7.56
CA ARG A 125 -1.80 16.42 6.31
C ARG A 125 -2.94 15.43 6.50
N LEU A 126 -2.82 14.52 7.47
CA LEU A 126 -3.84 13.50 7.78
C LEU A 126 -4.76 13.89 8.93
N GLY A 127 -4.59 15.08 9.53
CA GLY A 127 -5.35 15.56 10.68
C GLY A 127 -5.12 14.68 11.92
N LEU A 128 -3.86 14.32 12.16
CA LEU A 128 -3.40 13.52 13.30
C LEU A 128 -2.64 14.36 14.34
N ASP A 129 -2.28 15.60 14.00
CA ASP A 129 -1.51 16.54 14.81
C ASP A 129 -2.08 16.70 16.22
N THR A 130 -3.39 16.87 16.35
CA THR A 130 -4.09 17.04 17.64
C THR A 130 -4.14 15.77 18.49
N ILE A 131 -3.84 14.61 17.92
CA ILE A 131 -3.86 13.31 18.57
C ILE A 131 -2.52 12.57 18.52
N ALA A 132 -1.46 13.24 18.08
CA ALA A 132 -0.13 12.65 17.87
C ALA A 132 0.42 11.94 19.11
N GLY A 133 0.14 12.46 20.31
CA GLY A 133 0.53 11.86 21.60
C GLY A 133 -0.41 10.78 22.14
N LYS A 134 -1.56 10.50 21.46
CA LYS A 134 -2.49 9.47 21.96
C LYS A 134 -1.97 8.07 21.67
N PRO A 135 -2.14 7.12 22.61
CA PRO A 135 -1.88 5.70 22.35
C PRO A 135 -2.80 5.16 21.25
N ILE A 136 -2.26 4.32 20.36
CA ILE A 136 -3.00 3.77 19.22
C ILE A 136 -4.22 2.93 19.64
N GLY A 137 -4.17 2.32 20.82
CA GLY A 137 -5.27 1.56 21.39
C GLY A 137 -6.52 2.39 21.72
N GLN A 138 -6.38 3.71 21.86
CA GLN A 138 -7.47 4.65 22.20
C GLN A 138 -8.10 5.30 20.96
N LEU A 139 -7.63 4.96 19.77
CA LEU A 139 -8.09 5.57 18.53
C LEU A 139 -9.39 4.94 18.03
N SER A 140 -10.24 5.76 17.39
CA SER A 140 -11.34 5.27 16.56
C SER A 140 -10.81 4.49 15.35
N GLY A 141 -11.67 3.72 14.66
CA GLY A 141 -11.30 3.01 13.44
C GLY A 141 -10.68 3.93 12.39
N GLY A 142 -11.34 5.05 12.07
CA GLY A 142 -10.85 6.02 11.10
C GLY A 142 -9.55 6.73 11.54
N GLN A 143 -9.38 7.06 12.84
CA GLN A 143 -8.13 7.62 13.34
C GLN A 143 -6.97 6.64 13.19
N ARG A 144 -7.21 5.36 13.48
CA ARG A 144 -6.21 4.30 13.32
C ARG A 144 -5.85 4.10 11.84
N GLN A 145 -6.85 4.11 10.96
CA GLN A 145 -6.66 4.02 9.51
C GLN A 145 -5.74 5.14 8.99
N ARG A 146 -6.05 6.39 9.39
CA ARG A 146 -5.21 7.57 9.07
C ARG A 146 -3.78 7.42 9.60
N THR A 147 -3.61 6.90 10.80
CA THR A 147 -2.30 6.66 11.40
C THR A 147 -1.50 5.63 10.60
N LEU A 148 -2.13 4.53 10.16
CA LEU A 148 -1.50 3.51 9.32
C LEU A 148 -1.14 4.03 7.92
N LEU A 149 -2.00 4.88 7.34
CA LEU A 149 -1.68 5.59 6.11
C LEU A 149 -0.47 6.49 6.29
N GLY A 150 -0.43 7.29 7.39
CA GLY A 150 0.70 8.13 7.73
C GLY A 150 2.01 7.34 7.81
N ARG A 151 1.99 6.19 8.48
CA ARG A 151 3.11 5.26 8.53
C ARG A 151 3.55 4.78 7.13
N ALA A 152 2.60 4.52 6.24
CA ALA A 152 2.91 4.01 4.90
C ALA A 152 3.55 5.06 3.99
N ILE A 153 3.17 6.35 4.15
CA ILE A 153 3.62 7.42 3.24
C ILE A 153 4.82 8.22 3.75
N VAL A 154 5.15 8.14 5.05
CA VAL A 154 6.17 9.00 5.67
C VAL A 154 7.59 8.79 5.13
N SER A 155 7.89 7.61 4.58
CA SER A 155 9.20 7.26 3.99
C SER A 155 9.37 7.72 2.54
N ASP A 156 8.45 8.51 1.97
CA ASP A 156 8.43 8.86 0.54
C ASP A 156 8.67 7.62 -0.35
N PRO A 157 7.73 6.65 -0.36
CA PRO A 157 7.91 5.38 -1.05
C PRO A 157 7.96 5.53 -2.58
N GLU A 158 8.64 4.59 -3.26
CA GLU A 158 8.61 4.44 -4.71
C GLU A 158 7.36 3.68 -5.19
N LEU A 159 6.84 2.80 -4.31
CA LEU A 159 5.60 2.05 -4.48
C LEU A 159 4.78 2.11 -3.19
N LEU A 160 3.55 2.57 -3.26
CA LEU A 160 2.59 2.56 -2.16
C LEU A 160 1.57 1.45 -2.37
N VAL A 161 1.48 0.53 -1.41
CA VAL A 161 0.54 -0.60 -1.44
C VAL A 161 -0.48 -0.42 -0.33
N LEU A 162 -1.76 -0.37 -0.71
CA LEU A 162 -2.88 -0.10 0.19
C LEU A 162 -3.89 -1.24 0.11
N ASP A 163 -4.15 -1.88 1.25
CA ASP A 163 -5.13 -2.97 1.37
C ASP A 163 -6.37 -2.44 2.10
N GLU A 164 -7.42 -2.09 1.35
CA GLU A 164 -8.68 -1.51 1.79
C GLU A 164 -8.52 -0.22 2.63
N PRO A 165 -7.88 0.83 2.09
CA PRO A 165 -7.62 2.06 2.84
C PRO A 165 -8.89 2.89 3.10
N ASP A 166 -9.96 2.62 2.39
CA ASP A 166 -11.26 3.27 2.46
C ASP A 166 -12.24 2.60 3.43
N ALA A 167 -11.85 1.48 4.06
CA ALA A 167 -12.66 0.84 5.09
C ALA A 167 -12.71 1.72 6.36
N TYR A 168 -13.88 1.82 7.00
CA TYR A 168 -14.10 2.54 8.28
C TYR A 168 -13.83 4.06 8.27
N ILE A 169 -13.71 4.70 7.13
CA ILE A 169 -13.59 6.15 7.02
C ILE A 169 -14.95 6.78 6.67
N ASP A 170 -15.15 8.00 7.17
CA ASP A 170 -16.32 8.80 6.81
C ASP A 170 -16.12 9.48 5.44
N ASN A 171 -17.22 9.88 4.81
CA ASN A 171 -17.20 10.52 3.49
C ASN A 171 -16.34 11.80 3.45
N PHE A 172 -16.19 12.50 4.57
CA PHE A 172 -15.35 13.70 4.63
C PHE A 172 -13.89 13.35 4.50
N PHE A 173 -13.44 12.30 5.18
CA PHE A 173 -12.05 11.86 5.09
C PHE A 173 -11.76 11.08 3.80
N GLU A 174 -12.76 10.42 3.21
CA GLU A 174 -12.60 9.72 1.93
C GLU A 174 -12.10 10.67 0.83
N ASN A 175 -12.69 11.85 0.69
CA ASN A 175 -12.22 12.86 -0.26
C ASN A 175 -10.77 13.30 0.03
N ARG A 176 -10.41 13.46 1.31
CA ARG A 176 -9.06 13.81 1.73
C ARG A 176 -8.07 12.69 1.44
N LEU A 177 -8.46 11.44 1.66
CA LEU A 177 -7.66 10.25 1.32
C LEU A 177 -7.29 10.28 -0.17
N TYR A 178 -8.28 10.38 -1.06
CA TYR A 178 -8.01 10.39 -2.50
C TYR A 178 -7.17 11.59 -2.93
N SER A 179 -7.38 12.78 -2.37
CA SER A 179 -6.51 13.95 -2.61
C SER A 179 -5.05 13.67 -2.21
N VAL A 180 -4.84 13.02 -1.07
CA VAL A 180 -3.49 12.60 -0.62
C VAL A 180 -2.89 11.60 -1.60
N LEU A 181 -3.68 10.61 -2.05
CA LEU A 181 -3.21 9.58 -3.00
C LEU A 181 -2.90 10.17 -4.38
N GLU A 182 -3.70 11.09 -4.89
CA GLU A 182 -3.44 11.79 -6.16
C GLU A 182 -2.12 12.57 -6.11
N ASP A 183 -1.85 13.29 -5.02
CA ASP A 183 -0.57 13.97 -4.83
C ASP A 183 0.62 13.00 -4.73
N MET A 184 0.44 11.89 -4.01
CA MET A 184 1.47 10.85 -3.91
C MET A 184 1.74 10.21 -5.27
N ASN A 185 0.69 9.96 -6.08
CA ASN A 185 0.82 9.33 -7.39
C ASN A 185 1.62 10.16 -8.40
N ARG A 186 1.86 11.43 -8.14
CA ARG A 186 2.77 12.24 -8.96
C ARG A 186 4.24 11.83 -8.78
N LYS A 187 4.57 11.12 -7.68
CA LYS A 187 5.94 10.78 -7.28
C LYS A 187 6.17 9.28 -7.12
N CYS A 188 5.12 8.49 -6.87
CA CYS A 188 5.22 7.05 -6.68
C CYS A 188 4.10 6.31 -7.40
N ALA A 189 4.31 5.04 -7.70
CA ALA A 189 3.23 4.17 -8.11
C ALA A 189 2.36 3.80 -6.90
N ILE A 190 1.06 3.57 -7.15
CA ILE A 190 0.10 3.15 -6.12
C ILE A 190 -0.58 1.87 -6.59
N ILE A 191 -0.62 0.87 -5.71
CA ILE A 191 -1.47 -0.31 -5.84
C ILE A 191 -2.48 -0.26 -4.70
N MET A 192 -3.77 -0.26 -5.03
CA MET A 192 -4.85 -0.15 -4.06
C MET A 192 -5.85 -1.28 -4.24
N VAL A 193 -6.06 -2.07 -3.20
CA VAL A 193 -7.19 -2.99 -3.11
C VAL A 193 -8.36 -2.28 -2.46
N SER A 194 -9.55 -2.32 -3.06
CA SER A 194 -10.79 -1.85 -2.44
C SER A 194 -11.98 -2.69 -2.90
N HIS A 195 -12.99 -2.75 -2.06
CA HIS A 195 -14.29 -3.34 -2.39
C HIS A 195 -15.23 -2.33 -3.07
N ASN A 196 -14.92 -1.04 -3.01
CA ASN A 196 -15.69 0.01 -3.69
C ASN A 196 -15.24 0.11 -5.16
N ILE A 197 -15.85 -0.73 -6.00
CA ILE A 197 -15.51 -0.83 -7.43
C ILE A 197 -15.68 0.51 -8.14
N ASP A 198 -16.77 1.25 -7.85
CA ASP A 198 -17.06 2.52 -8.49
C ASP A 198 -16.00 3.58 -8.16
N ALA A 199 -15.61 3.67 -6.89
CA ALA A 199 -14.55 4.58 -6.47
C ALA A 199 -13.19 4.21 -7.11
N ILE A 200 -12.84 2.92 -7.14
CA ILE A 200 -11.61 2.45 -7.80
C ILE A 200 -11.61 2.80 -9.29
N MET A 201 -12.66 2.48 -10.03
CA MET A 201 -12.73 2.74 -11.48
C MET A 201 -12.65 4.23 -11.82
N GLN A 202 -13.17 5.11 -10.96
CA GLN A 202 -13.11 6.56 -11.16
C GLN A 202 -11.76 7.18 -10.78
N LYS A 203 -11.07 6.60 -9.82
CA LYS A 203 -9.88 7.20 -9.19
C LYS A 203 -8.57 6.57 -9.63
N THR A 204 -8.58 5.35 -10.17
CA THR A 204 -7.38 4.68 -10.64
C THR A 204 -7.18 4.82 -12.15
N LYS A 205 -5.93 4.72 -12.60
CA LYS A 205 -5.59 4.77 -14.03
C LYS A 205 -5.83 3.45 -14.75
N SER A 206 -5.78 2.35 -14.01
CA SER A 206 -6.02 1.00 -14.51
C SER A 206 -6.58 0.13 -13.40
N THR A 207 -7.33 -0.90 -13.76
CA THR A 207 -7.93 -1.82 -12.80
C THR A 207 -7.72 -3.25 -13.25
N VAL A 208 -7.40 -4.13 -12.30
CA VAL A 208 -7.33 -5.57 -12.50
C VAL A 208 -8.31 -6.27 -11.57
N TYR A 209 -8.82 -7.40 -12.04
CA TYR A 209 -9.68 -8.27 -11.25
C TYR A 209 -8.89 -9.54 -10.88
N VAL A 210 -8.91 -9.89 -9.60
CA VAL A 210 -8.18 -11.05 -9.06
C VAL A 210 -9.17 -12.02 -8.44
N ASP A 211 -9.30 -13.18 -9.07
CA ASP A 211 -10.03 -14.33 -8.57
C ASP A 211 -9.27 -15.61 -8.95
N HIS A 212 -8.30 -16.00 -8.11
CA HIS A 212 -7.32 -17.05 -8.31
C HIS A 212 -6.40 -16.86 -9.53
N VAL A 213 -6.83 -16.09 -10.50
CA VAL A 213 -6.08 -15.59 -11.68
C VAL A 213 -6.23 -14.08 -11.74
N LEU A 214 -5.46 -13.43 -12.64
CA LEU A 214 -5.56 -12.00 -12.84
C LEU A 214 -6.12 -11.71 -14.23
N GLU A 215 -7.16 -10.88 -14.27
CA GLU A 215 -7.76 -10.36 -15.49
C GLU A 215 -7.66 -8.83 -15.51
N HIS A 216 -7.26 -8.27 -16.63
CA HIS A 216 -7.27 -6.83 -16.83
C HIS A 216 -8.68 -6.35 -17.14
N ARG A 217 -9.22 -5.41 -16.37
CA ARG A 217 -10.47 -4.73 -16.69
C ARG A 217 -10.20 -3.41 -17.39
N LEU A 218 -10.84 -3.23 -18.54
CA LEU A 218 -10.89 -1.94 -19.20
C LEU A 218 -11.82 -0.98 -18.46
N PRO A 219 -11.71 0.34 -18.70
CA PRO A 219 -12.59 1.34 -18.07
C PRO A 219 -14.09 1.12 -18.32
N ASP A 220 -14.45 0.39 -19.37
CA ASP A 220 -15.83 -0.01 -19.71
C ASP A 220 -16.32 -1.26 -18.96
N GLY A 221 -15.50 -1.83 -18.08
CA GLY A 221 -15.81 -3.04 -17.30
C GLY A 221 -15.60 -4.36 -18.04
N THR A 222 -15.12 -4.33 -19.29
CA THR A 222 -14.79 -5.55 -20.05
C THR A 222 -13.42 -6.10 -19.66
N CYS A 223 -13.24 -7.44 -19.70
CA CYS A 223 -11.97 -8.11 -19.45
C CYS A 223 -11.19 -8.29 -20.76
N ARG A 224 -9.85 -8.21 -20.68
CA ARG A 224 -8.92 -8.66 -21.72
C ARG A 224 -8.18 -9.89 -21.27
#